data_06566c99c94198649592624a41bbba67
#
_entry.id   06566c99c94198649592624a41bbba67
#
_cell.length_a   1.000
_cell.length_b   1.000
_cell.length_c   1.000
_cell.angle_alpha   90.00
_cell.angle_beta   90.00
_cell.angle_gamma   90.00
#
_symmetry.space_group_name_H-M   'P 1'
#
loop_
_entity.id
_entity.type
_entity.pdbx_description
1 polymer ?
#
loop_
_entity_poly.entity_id
_entity_poly.type
_entity_poly.pdbx_seq_one_letter_code
_entity_poly.pdbx_strand_id
1 'polypeptide(L)'
;MAQYVYTMNRVGKVVPPKKEILKDISLSFFPGAKIGVLGLNGAGKSTLLKIMAGIDTEILGEARPQPDIKIGYLPQEPQLNSEKDVRGNVEEGVQEAIDALADWRRSMQTMPSPRLTSTHWPRSRLV
;
A
#
# COMPACT_ATOMS: atom_id res chain seq x y z
N MET A 1 -9.01 -20.30 0.09
CA MET A 1 -8.73 -19.69 -1.23
C MET A 1 -7.60 -18.71 -1.10
N ALA A 2 -6.61 -18.82 -1.97
CA ALA A 2 -5.55 -17.82 -2.03
C ALA A 2 -6.13 -16.49 -2.51
N GLN A 3 -5.92 -15.43 -1.74
CA GLN A 3 -6.32 -14.08 -2.14
C GLN A 3 -5.10 -13.36 -2.72
N TYR A 4 -5.21 -12.95 -3.96
CA TYR A 4 -4.18 -12.14 -4.60
C TYR A 4 -4.32 -10.68 -4.15
N VAL A 5 -3.21 -10.04 -3.83
CA VAL A 5 -3.20 -8.59 -3.49
C VAL A 5 -3.35 -7.72 -4.73
N TYR A 6 -2.94 -8.22 -5.88
CA TYR A 6 -3.06 -7.54 -7.15
C TYR A 6 -3.22 -8.54 -8.31
N THR A 7 -4.11 -8.26 -9.22
CA THR A 7 -4.35 -9.10 -10.39
C THR A 7 -4.36 -8.27 -11.66
N MET A 8 -3.59 -8.71 -12.63
CA MET A 8 -3.57 -8.15 -13.98
C MET A 8 -4.07 -9.21 -14.96
N ASN A 9 -4.98 -8.83 -15.83
CA ASN A 9 -5.53 -9.73 -16.84
C ASN A 9 -5.42 -9.11 -18.22
N ARG A 10 -4.60 -9.69 -19.06
CA ARG A 10 -4.36 -9.30 -20.46
C ARG A 10 -4.05 -7.80 -20.62
N VAL A 11 -3.26 -7.29 -19.71
CA VAL A 11 -2.87 -5.88 -19.70
C VAL A 11 -1.94 -5.58 -20.88
N GLY A 12 -2.26 -4.55 -21.64
CA GLY A 12 -1.45 -4.04 -22.71
C GLY A 12 -1.37 -2.52 -22.68
N LYS A 13 -0.32 -1.97 -23.23
CA LYS A 13 -0.13 -0.54 -23.40
C LYS A 13 0.37 -0.23 -24.80
N VAL A 14 -0.36 0.59 -25.49
CA VAL A 14 0.00 1.11 -26.82
C VAL A 14 0.15 2.62 -26.74
N VAL A 15 1.27 3.13 -27.22
CA VAL A 15 1.56 4.56 -27.27
C VAL A 15 1.53 5.00 -28.73
N PRO A 16 0.91 6.17 -29.07
CA PRO A 16 1.00 6.70 -30.42
C PRO A 16 2.46 6.86 -30.88
N PRO A 17 2.81 6.51 -32.14
CA PRO A 17 1.93 6.20 -33.28
C PRO A 17 1.61 4.71 -33.51
N LYS A 18 1.45 3.85 -32.55
CA LYS A 18 1.20 2.39 -32.52
C LYS A 18 2.38 1.56 -32.02
N LYS A 19 3.12 2.09 -31.08
CA LYS A 19 4.17 1.32 -30.42
C LYS A 19 3.56 0.55 -29.23
N GLU A 20 3.52 -0.76 -29.34
CA GLU A 20 3.20 -1.61 -28.20
C GLU A 20 4.36 -1.62 -27.20
N ILE A 21 4.12 -1.12 -25.99
CA ILE A 21 5.08 -1.16 -24.91
C ILE A 21 4.88 -2.43 -24.07
N LEU A 22 3.64 -2.78 -23.80
CA LEU A 22 3.24 -3.98 -23.07
C LEU A 22 2.19 -4.72 -23.88
N LYS A 23 2.29 -6.05 -23.87
CA LYS A 23 1.38 -6.92 -24.62
C LYS A 23 0.94 -8.09 -23.75
N ASP A 24 -0.37 -8.24 -23.61
CA ASP A 24 -1.03 -9.42 -23.05
C ASP A 24 -0.41 -9.92 -21.73
N ILE A 25 -0.22 -9.01 -20.79
CA ILE A 25 0.37 -9.31 -19.48
C ILE A 25 -0.69 -9.77 -18.52
N SER A 26 -0.59 -11.01 -18.06
CA SER A 26 -1.47 -11.60 -17.05
C SER A 26 -0.62 -12.06 -15.87
N LEU A 27 -0.78 -11.39 -14.75
CA LEU A 27 -0.02 -11.64 -13.52
C LEU A 27 -0.92 -11.56 -12.30
N SER A 28 -0.62 -12.39 -11.32
CA SER A 28 -1.28 -12.36 -10.02
C SER A 28 -0.23 -12.39 -8.92
N PHE A 29 -0.38 -11.52 -7.94
CA PHE A 29 0.61 -11.33 -6.89
C PHE A 29 0.05 -11.79 -5.54
N PHE A 30 0.80 -12.64 -4.85
CA PHE A 30 0.47 -13.10 -3.50
C PHE A 30 0.89 -12.09 -2.42
N PRO A 31 0.20 -12.07 -1.27
CA PRO A 31 0.63 -11.29 -0.12
C PRO A 31 2.05 -11.67 0.33
N GLY A 32 2.85 -10.67 0.67
CA GLY A 32 4.21 -10.88 1.15
C GLY A 32 5.25 -11.26 0.08
N ALA A 33 4.86 -11.40 -1.18
CA ALA A 33 5.79 -11.71 -2.27
C ALA A 33 6.69 -10.50 -2.58
N LYS A 34 7.98 -10.76 -2.76
CA LYS A 34 8.96 -9.80 -3.25
C LYS A 34 9.33 -10.17 -4.68
N ILE A 35 9.02 -9.30 -5.61
CA ILE A 35 9.13 -9.59 -7.04
C ILE A 35 10.04 -8.58 -7.71
N GLY A 36 11.04 -9.08 -8.42
CA GLY A 36 11.94 -8.28 -9.24
C GLY A 36 11.46 -8.19 -10.68
N VAL A 37 11.49 -6.99 -11.25
CA VAL A 37 11.21 -6.75 -12.66
C VAL A 37 12.50 -6.36 -13.35
N LEU A 38 12.95 -7.20 -14.28
CA LEU A 38 14.21 -7.02 -15.00
C LEU A 38 13.96 -6.70 -16.47
N GLY A 39 14.82 -5.92 -17.03
CA GLY A 39 14.81 -5.57 -18.44
C GLY A 39 15.67 -4.36 -18.73
N LEU A 40 15.95 -4.13 -20.00
CA LEU A 40 16.68 -2.95 -20.46
C LEU A 40 15.82 -1.68 -20.33
N ASN A 41 16.46 -0.52 -20.27
CA ASN A 41 15.78 0.76 -20.31
C ASN A 41 14.91 0.86 -21.58
N GLY A 42 13.67 1.32 -21.43
CA GLY A 42 12.70 1.38 -22.52
C GLY A 42 11.92 0.08 -22.76
N ALA A 43 12.15 -0.98 -21.96
CA ALA A 43 11.42 -2.24 -22.05
C ALA A 43 10.01 -2.23 -21.42
N GLY A 44 9.56 -1.08 -20.90
CA GLY A 44 8.22 -0.93 -20.32
C GLY A 44 8.14 -1.20 -18.82
N LYS A 45 9.26 -1.37 -18.11
CA LYS A 45 9.28 -1.58 -16.63
C LYS A 45 8.58 -0.45 -15.89
N SER A 46 8.96 0.78 -16.17
CA SER A 46 8.37 1.98 -15.54
C SER A 46 6.89 2.11 -15.88
N THR A 47 6.51 1.78 -17.09
CA THR A 47 5.11 1.78 -17.54
C THR A 47 4.29 0.75 -16.78
N LEU A 48 4.82 -0.46 -16.61
CA LEU A 48 4.17 -1.52 -15.82
C LEU A 48 3.94 -1.07 -14.38
N LEU A 49 4.94 -0.50 -13.74
CA LEU A 49 4.84 0.00 -12.36
C LEU A 49 3.83 1.15 -12.22
N LYS A 50 3.79 2.06 -13.19
CA LYS A 50 2.78 3.13 -13.22
C LYS A 50 1.36 2.61 -13.35
N ILE A 51 1.15 1.57 -14.15
CA ILE A 51 -0.14 0.90 -14.30
C ILE A 51 -0.54 0.26 -12.95
N MET A 52 0.36 -0.45 -12.31
CA MET A 52 0.12 -1.07 -11.00
C MET A 52 -0.18 -0.04 -9.91
N ALA A 53 0.44 1.12 -9.97
CA ALA A 53 0.20 2.22 -9.03
C ALA A 53 -1.12 2.96 -9.28
N GLY A 54 -1.78 2.71 -10.40
CA GLY A 54 -3.00 3.42 -10.79
C GLY A 54 -2.77 4.81 -11.38
N ILE A 55 -1.52 5.16 -11.68
CA ILE A 55 -1.15 6.44 -12.30
C ILE A 55 -1.53 6.46 -13.78
N ASP A 56 -1.27 5.35 -14.47
CA ASP A 56 -1.62 5.16 -15.88
C ASP A 56 -2.85 4.26 -15.98
N THR A 57 -3.95 4.83 -16.43
CA THR A 57 -5.22 4.13 -16.60
C THR A 57 -5.56 3.84 -18.05
N GLU A 58 -4.78 4.37 -19.00
CA GLU A 58 -4.94 4.13 -20.43
C GLU A 58 -4.31 2.80 -20.84
N ILE A 59 -4.96 1.71 -20.48
CA ILE A 59 -4.48 0.36 -20.72
C ILE A 59 -5.54 -0.48 -21.42
N LEU A 60 -5.08 -1.51 -22.11
CA LEU A 60 -5.91 -2.62 -22.56
C LEU A 60 -5.97 -3.68 -21.47
N GLY A 61 -7.08 -4.37 -21.34
CA GLY A 61 -7.27 -5.37 -20.30
C GLY A 61 -7.62 -4.79 -18.94
N GLU A 62 -7.38 -5.53 -17.90
CA GLU A 62 -7.74 -5.17 -16.52
C GLU A 62 -6.56 -5.28 -15.58
N ALA A 63 -6.42 -4.28 -14.72
CA ALA A 63 -5.49 -4.30 -13.62
C ALA A 63 -6.25 -3.92 -12.34
N ARG A 64 -6.38 -4.87 -11.41
CA ARG A 64 -7.20 -4.71 -10.20
C ARG A 64 -6.37 -4.96 -8.95
N PRO A 65 -6.23 -3.97 -8.07
CA PRO A 65 -5.76 -4.20 -6.71
C PRO A 65 -6.88 -4.83 -5.87
N GLN A 66 -6.48 -5.56 -4.82
CA GLN A 66 -7.43 -6.01 -3.81
C GLN A 66 -8.08 -4.78 -3.14
N PRO A 67 -9.39 -4.82 -2.83
CA PRO A 67 -10.01 -3.74 -2.05
C PRO A 67 -9.30 -3.51 -0.71
N ASP A 68 -9.30 -2.26 -0.25
CA ASP A 68 -8.75 -1.83 1.03
C ASP A 68 -7.22 -1.93 1.18
N ILE A 69 -6.47 -2.13 0.10
CA ILE A 69 -5.01 -2.04 0.14
C ILE A 69 -4.53 -0.65 -0.26
N LYS A 70 -3.45 -0.21 0.38
CA LYS A 70 -2.75 1.01 -0.01
C LYS A 70 -1.58 0.67 -0.92
N ILE A 71 -1.48 1.38 -2.03
CA ILE A 71 -0.41 1.21 -2.98
C ILE A 71 0.50 2.43 -2.89
N GLY A 72 1.77 2.20 -2.56
CA GLY A 72 2.81 3.22 -2.66
C GLY A 72 3.61 3.04 -3.94
N TYR A 73 3.92 4.14 -4.59
CA TYR A 73 4.76 4.17 -5.78
C TYR A 73 5.99 5.03 -5.53
N LEU A 74 7.17 4.43 -5.68
CA LEU A 74 8.43 5.14 -5.64
C LEU A 74 8.94 5.30 -7.07
N PRO A 75 8.90 6.50 -7.66
CA PRO A 75 9.44 6.74 -8.99
C PRO A 75 10.96 6.65 -9.00
N GLN A 76 11.55 6.46 -10.17
CA GLN A 76 12.99 6.41 -10.36
C GLN A 76 13.67 7.72 -9.93
N GLU A 77 13.00 8.85 -10.16
CA GLU A 77 13.39 10.17 -9.66
C GLU A 77 12.29 10.70 -8.73
N PRO A 78 12.35 10.40 -7.42
CA PRO A 78 11.32 10.83 -6.49
C PRO A 78 11.33 12.35 -6.35
N GLN A 79 10.14 12.93 -6.38
CA GLN A 79 9.97 14.35 -6.08
C GLN A 79 9.88 14.53 -4.57
N LEU A 80 10.92 15.08 -4.00
CA LEU A 80 10.97 15.40 -2.58
C LEU A 80 10.73 16.89 -2.37
N ASN A 81 10.13 17.24 -1.25
CA ASN A 81 9.97 18.62 -0.85
C ASN A 81 11.31 19.17 -0.34
N SER A 82 11.88 20.11 -1.08
CA SER A 82 13.18 20.71 -0.75
C SER A 82 13.15 21.58 0.52
N GLU A 83 11.95 21.99 0.96
CA GLU A 83 11.77 22.77 2.19
C GLU A 83 11.70 21.91 3.45
N LYS A 84 11.62 20.59 3.28
CA LYS A 84 11.56 19.61 4.37
C LYS A 84 12.84 18.82 4.45
N ASP A 85 13.22 18.45 5.65
CA ASP A 85 14.31 17.51 5.89
C ASP A 85 13.88 16.07 5.51
N VAL A 86 14.80 15.11 5.64
CA VAL A 86 14.54 13.69 5.33
C VAL A 86 13.37 13.15 6.13
N ARG A 87 13.32 13.49 7.41
CA ARG A 87 12.25 13.06 8.32
C ARG A 87 10.89 13.60 7.89
N GLY A 88 10.81 14.89 7.58
CA GLY A 88 9.57 15.53 7.15
C GLY A 88 9.00 14.96 5.84
N ASN A 89 9.89 14.62 4.89
CA ASN A 89 9.47 13.97 3.66
C ASN A 89 8.93 12.55 3.89
N VAL A 90 9.54 11.80 4.79
CA VAL A 90 9.07 10.44 5.16
C VAL A 90 7.75 10.50 5.94
N GLU A 91 7.64 11.42 6.89
CA GLU A 91 6.43 11.61 7.70
C GLU A 91 5.21 11.97 6.83
N GLU A 92 5.41 12.73 5.77
CA GLU A 92 4.35 13.06 4.82
C GLU A 92 3.74 11.82 4.16
N GLY A 93 4.57 10.82 3.84
CA GLY A 93 4.11 9.56 3.25
C GLY A 93 3.28 8.68 4.19
N VAL A 94 3.41 8.88 5.50
CA VAL A 94 2.70 8.12 6.53
C VAL A 94 1.79 8.99 7.41
N GLN A 95 1.42 10.17 6.92
CA GLN A 95 0.66 11.16 7.68
C GLN A 95 -0.63 10.60 8.28
N GLU A 96 -1.37 9.80 7.53
CA GLU A 96 -2.59 9.18 8.03
C GLU A 96 -2.34 8.28 9.26
N ALA A 97 -1.24 7.54 9.26
CA ALA A 97 -0.89 6.68 10.39
C ALA A 97 -0.49 7.52 11.62
N ILE A 98 0.21 8.62 11.39
CA ILE A 98 0.59 9.56 12.46
C ILE A 98 -0.66 10.20 13.06
N ASP A 99 -1.60 10.65 12.25
CA ASP A 99 -2.85 11.26 12.68
C ASP A 99 -3.72 10.26 13.45
N ALA A 100 -3.81 9.02 12.99
CA ALA A 100 -4.53 7.96 13.69
C ALA A 100 -3.93 7.66 15.06
N LEU A 101 -2.60 7.65 15.19
CA LEU A 101 -1.92 7.49 16.48
C LEU A 101 -2.18 8.67 17.42
N ALA A 102 -2.21 9.88 16.90
CA ALA A 102 -2.50 11.07 17.69
C ALA A 102 -3.94 11.06 18.21
N ASP A 103 -4.88 10.64 17.39
CA ASP A 103 -6.29 10.50 17.79
C ASP A 103 -6.48 9.40 18.84
N TRP A 104 -5.83 8.27 18.67
CA TRP A 104 -5.85 7.19 19.64
C TRP A 104 -5.31 7.63 21.00
N ARG A 105 -4.16 8.34 21.02
CA ARG A 105 -3.59 8.90 22.25
C ARG A 105 -4.55 9.87 22.95
N ARG A 106 -5.21 10.74 22.19
CA ARG A 106 -6.23 11.66 22.74
C ARG A 106 -7.39 10.89 23.36
N SER A 107 -7.89 9.87 22.68
CA SER A 107 -8.97 9.03 23.19
C SER A 107 -8.60 8.32 24.49
N MET A 108 -7.36 7.86 24.60
CA MET A 108 -6.87 7.22 25.84
C MET A 108 -6.79 8.19 27.02
N GLN A 109 -6.47 9.46 26.78
CA GLN A 109 -6.41 10.47 27.84
C GLN A 109 -7.79 10.90 28.35
N THR A 110 -8.81 10.78 27.51
CA THR A 110 -10.19 11.13 27.86
C THR A 110 -10.98 9.97 28.42
N MET A 111 -10.46 8.76 28.40
CA MET A 111 -11.10 7.60 29.01
C MET A 111 -11.07 7.74 30.54
N PRO A 112 -12.23 7.67 31.22
CA PRO A 112 -12.24 7.62 32.67
C PRO A 112 -11.46 6.38 33.12
N SER A 113 -10.59 6.56 34.12
CA SER A 113 -9.87 5.44 34.73
C SER A 113 -10.87 4.35 35.10
N PRO A 114 -10.61 3.10 34.74
CA PRO A 114 -11.49 2.01 35.17
C PRO A 114 -11.58 2.04 36.69
N ARG A 115 -12.79 2.27 37.21
CA ARG A 115 -13.01 2.07 38.62
C ARG A 115 -12.64 0.61 38.90
N LEU A 116 -11.58 0.41 39.63
CA LEU A 116 -11.30 -0.86 40.22
C LEU A 116 -12.44 -1.13 41.20
N THR A 117 -13.51 -1.71 40.72
CA THR A 117 -14.47 -2.37 41.61
C THR A 117 -13.66 -3.50 42.21
N SER A 118 -13.40 -3.40 43.50
CA SER A 118 -12.81 -4.49 44.27
C SER A 118 -13.77 -5.66 44.19
N THR A 119 -13.61 -6.49 43.14
CA THR A 119 -14.26 -7.77 43.11
C THR A 119 -13.56 -8.60 44.15
N HIS A 120 -14.23 -8.73 45.28
CA HIS A 120 -13.86 -9.64 46.33
C HIS A 120 -13.79 -11.05 45.71
N TRP A 121 -12.60 -11.55 45.48
CA TRP A 121 -12.37 -12.93 45.08
C TRP A 121 -12.77 -13.81 46.27
N PRO A 122 -13.77 -14.67 46.15
CA PRO A 122 -14.03 -15.63 47.21
C PRO A 122 -12.81 -16.54 47.31
N ARG A 123 -12.17 -16.51 48.45
CA ARG A 123 -11.15 -17.54 48.80
C ARG A 123 -11.87 -18.87 48.85
N SER A 124 -11.97 -19.57 47.73
CA SER A 124 -12.43 -20.95 47.70
C SER A 124 -11.31 -21.83 48.23
N ARG A 125 -11.53 -22.28 49.43
CA ARG A 125 -11.04 -23.51 50.06
C ARG A 125 -10.09 -24.34 49.22
N LEU A 126 -8.83 -24.29 49.64
CA LEU A 126 -7.94 -25.41 49.46
C LEU A 126 -8.37 -26.50 50.46
N VAL A 127 -8.85 -27.59 49.94
CA VAL A 127 -8.93 -28.87 50.63
C VAL A 127 -7.74 -29.68 50.18
#